data_7523ddf7b938998507915be62efbf449
#
_entry.id   7523ddf7b938998507915be62efbf449
#
_cell.length_a   1.000
_cell.length_b   1.000
_cell.length_c   1.000
_cell.angle_alpha   90.00
_cell.angle_beta   90.00
_cell.angle_gamma   90.00
#
_symmetry.space_group_name_H-M   'P 1'
#
loop_
_entity.id
_entity.type
_entity.pdbx_description
1 polymer ?
#
loop_
_entity_poly.entity_id
_entity_poly.type
_entity_poly.pdbx_seq_one_letter_code
_entity_poly.pdbx_strand_id
1 'polypeptide(L)' 'MLDLKQLKYFIVCAETGSISEAAKLLYTTQPSVSKAIKALEEEMGIVLFERMPR' A
#
# COMPACT_ATOMS: atom_id res chain seq x y z
N MET A 1 -0.29 -8.30 -13.10
CA MET A 1 -1.22 -7.35 -13.67
C MET A 1 -1.73 -6.40 -12.59
N LEU A 2 -1.84 -5.13 -12.92
CA LEU A 2 -2.31 -4.14 -11.95
C LEU A 2 -3.76 -4.35 -11.59
N ASP A 3 -4.03 -4.31 -10.32
CA ASP A 3 -5.36 -4.46 -9.76
C ASP A 3 -5.83 -3.11 -9.27
N LEU A 4 -7.05 -2.74 -9.59
CA LEU A 4 -7.62 -1.49 -9.12
C LEU A 4 -7.59 -1.40 -7.60
N LYS A 5 -7.78 -2.52 -6.94
CA LYS A 5 -7.74 -2.57 -5.49
C LYS A 5 -6.35 -2.19 -4.97
N GLN A 6 -5.31 -2.73 -5.60
CA GLN A 6 -3.95 -2.38 -5.20
C GLN A 6 -3.67 -0.91 -5.40
N LEU A 7 -4.13 -0.38 -6.52
CA LEU A 7 -3.93 1.02 -6.82
C LEU A 7 -4.65 1.90 -5.81
N LYS A 8 -5.86 1.53 -5.46
CA LYS A 8 -6.62 2.27 -4.45
C LYS A 8 -5.91 2.26 -3.12
N TYR A 9 -5.37 1.11 -2.73
CA TYR A 9 -4.64 1.00 -1.47
C TYR A 9 -3.42 1.91 -1.49
N PHE A 10 -2.72 1.93 -2.61
CA PHE A 10 -1.56 2.80 -2.74
C PHE A 10 -1.94 4.28 -2.59
N ILE A 11 -3.01 4.68 -3.27
CA ILE A 11 -3.45 6.07 -3.24
C ILE A 11 -3.77 6.50 -1.81
N VAL A 12 -4.51 5.67 -1.08
CA VAL A 12 -4.88 5.99 0.29
C VAL A 12 -3.65 6.04 1.18
N CYS A 13 -2.71 5.13 0.97
CA CYS A 13 -1.46 5.16 1.73
C CYS A 13 -0.68 6.44 1.46
N ALA A 14 -0.64 6.86 0.21
CA ALA A 14 0.08 8.08 -0.16
C ALA A 14 -0.57 9.30 0.48
N GLU A 15 -1.89 9.32 0.52
CA GLU A 15 -2.61 10.45 1.08
C GLU A 15 -2.48 10.54 2.58
N THR A 16 -2.49 9.40 3.25
CA THR A 16 -2.40 9.38 4.71
C THR A 16 -0.97 9.41 5.20
N GLY A 17 -0.05 8.92 4.38
CA GLY A 17 1.34 8.81 4.78
C GLY A 17 1.58 7.70 5.78
N SER A 18 0.63 6.81 5.97
CA SER A 18 0.74 5.76 6.97
C SER A 18 -0.08 4.55 6.55
N ILE A 19 0.54 3.38 6.60
CA ILE A 19 -0.17 2.14 6.28
C ILE A 19 -1.24 1.86 7.34
N SER A 20 -0.92 2.19 8.58
CA SER A 20 -1.87 2.02 9.68
C SER A 20 -3.16 2.80 9.44
N GLU A 21 -3.01 4.08 9.10
CA GLU A 21 -4.16 4.94 8.85
C GLU A 21 -4.91 4.49 7.60
N ALA A 22 -4.15 4.11 6.57
CA ALA A 22 -4.77 3.64 5.34
C ALA A 22 -5.64 2.41 5.60
N ALA A 23 -5.14 1.49 6.43
CA ALA A 23 -5.90 0.30 6.76
C ALA A 23 -7.22 0.65 7.42
N LYS A 24 -7.20 1.63 8.30
CA LYS A 24 -8.43 2.07 8.97
C LYS A 24 -9.42 2.64 7.97
N LEU A 25 -8.95 3.49 7.10
CA LEU A 25 -9.81 4.11 6.10
C LEU A 25 -10.37 3.11 5.11
N LEU A 26 -9.60 2.06 4.85
CA LEU A 26 -9.99 1.04 3.89
C LEU A 26 -10.77 -0.10 4.54
N TYR A 27 -10.97 -0.01 5.85
CA TYR A 27 -11.69 -1.04 6.61
C TYR A 27 -11.04 -2.41 6.44
N THR A 28 -9.70 -2.42 6.54
CA THR A 28 -8.96 -3.66 6.39
C THR A 28 -7.79 -3.66 7.37
N THR A 29 -6.93 -4.66 7.29
CA THR A 29 -5.82 -4.81 8.21
C THR A 29 -4.54 -4.25 7.61
N GLN A 30 -3.58 -3.90 8.47
CA GLN A 30 -2.29 -3.44 8.01
C GLN A 30 -1.57 -4.45 7.12
N PRO A 31 -1.52 -5.74 7.51
CA PRO A 31 -0.88 -6.72 6.64
C PRO A 31 -1.50 -6.80 5.26
N SER A 32 -2.81 -6.63 5.17
CA SER A 32 -3.49 -6.64 3.86
C SER A 32 -3.04 -5.48 3.01
N VAL A 33 -2.97 -4.29 3.60
CA VAL A 33 -2.54 -3.10 2.87
C VAL A 33 -1.08 -3.23 2.46
N SER A 34 -0.24 -3.65 3.40
CA SER A 34 1.19 -3.80 3.14
C SER A 34 1.44 -4.79 2.00
N LYS A 35 0.70 -5.90 2.03
CA LYS A 35 0.83 -6.92 0.99
C LYS A 35 0.42 -6.39 -0.37
N ALA A 36 -0.67 -5.62 -0.40
CA ALA A 36 -1.16 -5.05 -1.65
C ALA A 36 -0.14 -4.06 -2.22
N ILE A 37 0.44 -3.22 -1.36
CA ILE A 37 1.44 -2.26 -1.80
C ILE A 37 2.68 -2.98 -2.33
N LYS A 38 3.10 -4.01 -1.63
CA LYS A 38 4.27 -4.77 -2.06
C LYS A 38 4.03 -5.43 -3.41
N ALA A 39 2.85 -5.98 -3.60
CA ALA A 39 2.50 -6.61 -4.87
C ALA A 39 2.54 -5.59 -6.00
N LEU A 40 2.06 -4.39 -5.72
CA LEU A 40 2.06 -3.32 -6.71
C LEU A 40 3.49 -2.91 -7.05
N GLU A 41 4.34 -2.80 -6.04
CA GLU A 41 5.74 -2.46 -6.27
C GLU A 41 6.42 -3.49 -7.16
N GLU A 42 6.15 -4.76 -6.90
CA GLU A 42 6.74 -5.83 -7.69
C GLU A 42 6.23 -5.81 -9.12
N GLU A 43 4.94 -5.51 -9.27
CA GLU A 43 4.33 -5.46 -10.58
C GLU A 43 4.96 -4.36 -11.44
N MET A 44 5.24 -3.22 -10.82
CA MET A 44 5.79 -2.08 -11.52
C MET A 44 7.31 -2.07 -11.54
N GLY A 45 7.93 -2.91 -10.75
CA GLY A 45 9.38 -2.98 -10.68
C GLY A 45 10.02 -1.78 -10.01
N ILE A 46 9.28 -1.11 -9.14
CA ILE A 46 9.80 0.04 -8.42
C ILE A 46 9.39 -0.04 -6.96
N VAL A 47 10.02 0.78 -6.14
CA VAL A 47 9.67 0.91 -4.73
C VAL A 47 8.86 2.18 -4.58
N LEU A 48 7.59 2.04 -4.21
CA LEU A 48 6.70 3.17 -4.08
C LEU A 48 6.84 3.84 -2.71
N PHE A 49 7.13 3.05 -1.69
CA PHE A 49 7.30 3.57 -0.35
C PHE A 49 8.61 3.08 0.22
N GLU A 50 9.30 3.97 0.88
CA GLU A 50 10.49 3.58 1.63
C GLU A 50 10.04 3.06 2.97
N ARG A 51 10.15 1.77 3.16
CA ARG A 51 9.81 1.18 4.44
C ARG A 51 11.08 0.78 5.14
N MET A 52 11.89 1.77 5.35
CA MET A 52 13.18 1.56 5.97
C MET A 52 13.00 1.21 7.44
N PRO A 53 13.63 0.16 7.90
CA PRO A 53 13.61 -0.11 9.34
C PRO A 53 14.41 0.96 10.04
N ARG A 54 13.97 1.34 11.19
CA ARG A 54 14.66 2.40 11.94
C ARG A 54 15.01 1.93 13.30
#